data_9dfabf8002ce8e2687c6ec08465386f3
#
_entry.id   9dfabf8002ce8e2687c6ec08465386f3
#
_cell.length_a   1.000
_cell.length_b   1.000
_cell.length_c   1.000
_cell.angle_alpha   90.00
_cell.angle_beta   90.00
_cell.angle_gamma   90.00
#
_symmetry.space_group_name_H-M   'P 1'
#
loop_
_entity.id
_entity.type
_entity.pdbx_description
1 polymer ?
#
loop_
_entity_poly.entity_id
_entity_poly.type
_entity_poly.pdbx_seq_one_letter_code
_entity_poly.pdbx_strand_id
1 'polypeptide(L)'
;MLIAMRRLNIVLPAIAVLALAGCPTAGGQYVQGDRRGGDVDRGETNGRRFDFVSNKPEQDDWQIRITGSSMWVSYAHDDAADKLGAFNLTDKETRKLWKLIDALDVASRKVGKKDEDEGYVSIRLKEPGEDGERHHIYISRASEDRDLLALARYLQDLTEKYKRERPNF
;
A
#
# COMPACT_ATOMS: atom_id res chain seq x y z
N MET A 1 45.56 -69.97 19.86
CA MET A 1 45.79 -68.59 19.43
C MET A 1 44.55 -68.15 18.63
N LEU A 2 43.54 -67.57 19.33
CA LEU A 2 42.23 -67.19 18.74
C LEU A 2 42.28 -65.75 18.34
N ILE A 3 42.08 -65.50 17.05
CA ILE A 3 41.93 -64.12 16.51
C ILE A 3 40.45 -63.81 16.44
N ALA A 4 39.98 -62.87 17.29
CA ALA A 4 38.62 -62.45 17.31
C ALA A 4 38.38 -61.39 16.20
N MET A 5 37.52 -61.73 15.25
CA MET A 5 37.00 -60.83 14.24
C MET A 5 35.98 -59.83 14.90
N ARG A 6 36.37 -58.58 15.04
CA ARG A 6 35.45 -57.51 15.40
C ARG A 6 34.59 -57.10 14.20
N ARG A 7 33.29 -57.32 14.32
CA ARG A 7 32.31 -56.82 13.35
C ARG A 7 32.15 -55.29 13.54
N LEU A 8 32.47 -54.55 12.51
CA LEU A 8 32.27 -53.09 12.44
C LEU A 8 30.82 -52.82 12.03
N ASN A 9 29.99 -52.40 13.00
CA ASN A 9 28.64 -51.93 12.72
C ASN A 9 28.73 -50.51 12.18
N ILE A 10 28.49 -50.36 10.89
CA ILE A 10 28.32 -49.02 10.27
C ILE A 10 26.89 -48.58 10.53
N VAL A 11 26.73 -47.66 11.48
CA VAL A 11 25.47 -46.94 11.71
C VAL A 11 25.42 -45.82 10.69
N LEU A 12 24.56 -45.91 9.69
CA LEU A 12 24.22 -44.79 8.80
C LEU A 12 23.41 -43.80 9.59
N PRO A 13 23.80 -42.54 9.64
CA PRO A 13 22.92 -41.50 10.16
C PRO A 13 21.84 -41.21 9.12
N ALA A 14 20.58 -41.39 9.52
CA ALA A 14 19.43 -40.92 8.77
C ALA A 14 19.47 -39.40 8.74
N ILE A 15 19.73 -38.83 7.58
CA ILE A 15 19.61 -37.39 7.34
C ILE A 15 18.13 -37.09 7.33
N ALA A 16 17.63 -36.56 8.44
CA ALA A 16 16.31 -35.95 8.51
C ALA A 16 16.35 -34.65 7.71
N VAL A 17 15.79 -34.69 6.50
CA VAL A 17 15.50 -33.49 5.74
C VAL A 17 14.39 -32.76 6.47
N LEU A 18 14.74 -31.77 7.30
CA LEU A 18 13.81 -30.78 7.79
C LEU A 18 13.34 -29.96 6.59
N ALA A 19 12.14 -30.29 6.10
CA ALA A 19 11.39 -29.39 5.25
C ALA A 19 11.14 -28.12 6.08
N LEU A 20 11.92 -27.09 5.81
CA LEU A 20 11.62 -25.74 6.25
C LEU A 20 10.31 -25.34 5.57
N ALA A 21 9.19 -25.64 6.24
CA ALA A 21 7.93 -25.01 5.95
C ALA A 21 8.17 -23.50 6.16
N GLY A 22 8.48 -22.80 5.07
CA GLY A 22 8.58 -21.36 5.07
C GLY A 22 7.28 -20.83 5.62
N CYS A 23 7.32 -20.22 6.80
CA CYS A 23 6.23 -19.40 7.28
C CYS A 23 5.89 -18.42 6.15
N PRO A 24 4.64 -18.34 5.69
CA PRO A 24 4.24 -17.24 4.84
C PRO A 24 4.46 -15.99 5.69
N THR A 25 5.54 -15.27 5.38
CA THR A 25 5.67 -13.89 5.84
C THR A 25 4.35 -13.24 5.45
N ALA A 26 3.63 -12.73 6.44
CA ALA A 26 2.46 -11.89 6.25
C ALA A 26 2.88 -10.51 5.70
N GLY A 27 3.73 -10.51 4.69
CA GLY A 27 3.87 -9.43 3.75
C GLY A 27 2.57 -9.47 2.95
N GLY A 28 1.75 -8.41 3.10
CA GLY A 28 0.45 -8.32 2.47
C GLY A 28 0.54 -8.83 1.04
N GLN A 29 0.01 -10.00 0.81
CA GLN A 29 -0.17 -10.49 -0.55
C GLN A 29 -1.08 -9.45 -1.19
N TYR A 30 -0.49 -8.67 -2.09
CA TYR A 30 -1.26 -7.95 -3.07
C TYR A 30 -2.09 -9.03 -3.77
N VAL A 31 -3.35 -9.14 -3.42
CA VAL A 31 -4.28 -9.93 -4.22
C VAL A 31 -4.25 -9.22 -5.56
N GLN A 32 -3.47 -9.76 -6.48
CA GLN A 32 -3.54 -9.37 -7.87
C GLN A 32 -4.98 -9.66 -8.27
N GLY A 33 -5.80 -8.62 -8.29
CA GLY A 33 -7.19 -8.72 -8.70
C GLY A 33 -7.19 -9.46 -10.01
N ASP A 34 -7.98 -10.50 -10.07
CA ASP A 34 -8.14 -11.36 -11.24
C ASP A 34 -8.32 -10.43 -12.46
N ARG A 35 -7.32 -10.37 -13.31
CA ARG A 35 -7.29 -9.50 -14.51
C ARG A 35 -8.27 -10.05 -15.53
N ARG A 36 -9.54 -9.90 -15.23
CA ARG A 36 -10.58 -10.20 -16.21
C ARG A 36 -10.54 -9.12 -17.28
N GLY A 37 -10.57 -9.54 -18.54
CA GLY A 37 -10.41 -8.68 -19.72
C GLY A 37 -11.44 -7.56 -19.91
N GLY A 38 -12.00 -7.02 -18.86
CA GLY A 38 -12.88 -5.84 -18.83
C GLY A 38 -12.32 -4.69 -17.99
N ASP A 39 -11.16 -4.86 -17.36
CA ASP A 39 -10.60 -3.83 -16.47
C ASP A 39 -10.00 -2.65 -17.23
N VAL A 40 -9.63 -2.85 -18.49
CA VAL A 40 -9.06 -1.80 -19.36
C VAL A 40 -10.11 -0.74 -19.70
N ASP A 41 -11.37 -1.14 -19.88
CA ASP A 41 -12.47 -0.21 -20.25
C ASP A 41 -13.00 0.60 -19.06
N ARG A 42 -12.58 0.32 -17.84
CA ARG A 42 -13.09 0.97 -16.63
C ARG A 42 -12.29 2.19 -16.18
N GLY A 43 -11.29 2.62 -16.94
CA GLY A 43 -10.34 3.65 -16.51
C GLY A 43 -9.44 3.20 -15.35
N GLU A 44 -9.48 1.93 -15.02
CA GLU A 44 -8.60 1.29 -14.07
C GLU A 44 -7.28 1.02 -14.78
N THR A 45 -6.35 1.88 -14.57
CA THR A 45 -5.09 1.84 -15.25
C THR A 45 -4.22 0.76 -14.65
N ASN A 46 -4.16 -0.35 -15.32
CA ASN A 46 -3.25 -1.44 -14.98
C ASN A 46 -1.84 -0.92 -14.74
N GLY A 47 -1.35 -1.08 -13.50
CA GLY A 47 -0.01 -0.67 -13.10
C GLY A 47 0.12 0.76 -12.59
N ARG A 48 -0.94 1.57 -12.56
CA ARG A 48 -0.92 2.85 -11.81
C ARG A 48 -0.87 2.57 -10.32
N ARG A 49 -0.08 3.39 -9.63
CA ARG A 49 0.00 3.38 -8.18
C ARG A 49 -0.09 4.78 -7.66
N PHE A 50 -0.92 4.95 -6.66
CA PHE A 50 -1.10 6.21 -5.96
C PHE A 50 -0.81 6.03 -4.47
N ASP A 51 0.07 6.86 -3.92
CA ASP A 51 0.37 6.94 -2.50
C ASP A 51 -0.06 8.32 -1.99
N PHE A 52 -0.82 8.34 -0.91
CA PHE A 52 -1.26 9.52 -0.19
C PHE A 52 -0.76 9.41 1.25
N VAL A 53 0.05 10.35 1.68
CA VAL A 53 0.56 10.42 3.05
C VAL A 53 0.14 11.76 3.62
N SER A 54 -0.63 11.74 4.70
CA SER A 54 -0.99 12.92 5.46
C SER A 54 -0.15 12.96 6.73
N ASN A 55 0.66 14.00 6.86
CA ASN A 55 1.45 14.29 8.04
C ASN A 55 0.90 15.55 8.70
N LYS A 56 0.70 15.52 10.01
CA LYS A 56 0.31 16.69 10.79
C LYS A 56 1.00 16.63 12.14
N PRO A 57 1.69 17.71 12.57
CA PRO A 57 2.30 17.78 13.88
C PRO A 57 1.31 17.39 14.99
N GLU A 58 1.77 16.63 15.97
CA GLU A 58 0.99 16.20 17.15
C GLU A 58 -0.29 15.39 16.84
N GLN A 59 -0.38 14.82 15.62
CA GLN A 59 -1.48 13.94 15.22
C GLN A 59 -0.95 12.71 14.48
N ASP A 60 -1.86 11.75 14.22
CA ASP A 60 -1.52 10.55 13.48
C ASP A 60 -1.08 10.85 12.04
N ASP A 61 0.00 10.23 11.64
CA ASP A 61 0.41 10.20 10.24
C ASP A 61 -0.34 9.08 9.52
N TRP A 62 -1.10 9.43 8.49
CA TRP A 62 -1.85 8.47 7.70
C TRP A 62 -1.18 8.19 6.38
N GLN A 63 -1.08 6.91 6.04
CA GLN A 63 -0.59 6.45 4.75
C GLN A 63 -1.63 5.58 4.06
N ILE A 64 -1.98 5.97 2.84
CA ILE A 64 -2.89 5.23 1.97
C ILE A 64 -2.18 4.92 0.67
N ARG A 65 -2.25 3.66 0.24
CA ARG A 65 -1.72 3.19 -1.03
C ARG A 65 -2.81 2.54 -1.84
N ILE A 66 -2.89 2.92 -3.12
CA ILE A 66 -3.89 2.42 -4.05
C ILE A 66 -3.18 1.79 -5.25
N THR A 67 -3.60 0.58 -5.60
CA THR A 67 -3.13 -0.13 -6.79
C THR A 67 -4.32 -0.85 -7.40
N GLY A 68 -4.75 -0.42 -8.59
CA GLY A 68 -5.99 -0.91 -9.20
C GLY A 68 -7.20 -0.69 -8.29
N SER A 69 -7.88 -1.75 -7.90
CA SER A 69 -9.01 -1.74 -6.96
C SER A 69 -8.60 -2.01 -5.50
N SER A 70 -7.33 -2.23 -5.23
CA SER A 70 -6.86 -2.49 -3.87
C SER A 70 -6.44 -1.20 -3.17
N MET A 71 -6.93 -0.98 -1.98
CA MET A 71 -6.55 0.12 -1.10
C MET A 71 -5.95 -0.43 0.18
N TRP A 72 -4.73 -0.01 0.52
CA TRP A 72 -4.03 -0.34 1.74
C TRP A 72 -3.93 0.90 2.62
N VAL A 73 -4.12 0.74 3.93
CA VAL A 73 -4.15 1.83 4.91
C VAL A 73 -3.29 1.48 6.11
N SER A 74 -2.52 2.44 6.58
CA SER A 74 -1.88 2.42 7.90
C SER A 74 -1.86 3.83 8.48
N TYR A 75 -1.66 3.91 9.79
CA TYR A 75 -1.34 5.17 10.46
C TYR A 75 -0.21 4.93 11.47
N ALA A 76 0.46 6.00 11.86
CA ALA A 76 1.49 6.00 12.88
C ALA A 76 1.15 7.05 13.94
N HIS A 77 1.28 6.68 15.21
CA HIS A 77 1.11 7.52 16.37
C HIS A 77 2.29 7.27 17.32
N ASP A 78 2.96 8.31 17.75
CA ASP A 78 4.10 8.25 18.70
C ASP A 78 5.09 7.10 18.37
N ASP A 79 5.61 7.05 17.15
CA ASP A 79 6.54 6.02 16.63
C ASP A 79 5.95 4.59 16.53
N ALA A 80 4.72 4.36 16.93
CA ALA A 80 4.01 3.12 16.74
C ALA A 80 3.19 3.17 15.43
N ALA A 81 3.40 2.19 14.56
CA ALA A 81 2.65 2.10 13.30
C ALA A 81 1.59 1.00 13.37
N ASP A 82 0.33 1.39 13.22
CA ASP A 82 -0.79 0.46 13.07
C ASP A 82 -1.15 0.24 11.61
N LYS A 83 -1.20 -1.04 11.23
CA LYS A 83 -1.55 -1.46 9.88
C LYS A 83 -2.99 -1.93 9.84
N LEU A 84 -3.88 -1.12 9.32
CA LEU A 84 -5.27 -1.54 9.08
C LEU A 84 -5.35 -2.56 7.93
N GLY A 85 -4.32 -2.60 7.09
CA GLY A 85 -4.15 -3.56 6.02
C GLY A 85 -4.92 -3.20 4.75
N ALA A 86 -4.92 -4.13 3.80
CA ALA A 86 -5.54 -3.95 2.49
C ALA A 86 -7.02 -4.39 2.48
N PHE A 87 -7.77 -3.82 1.54
CA PHE A 87 -9.12 -4.22 1.17
C PHE A 87 -9.39 -3.88 -0.30
N ASN A 88 -10.38 -4.57 -0.88
CA ASN A 88 -10.76 -4.35 -2.28
C ASN A 88 -11.98 -3.43 -2.35
N LEU A 89 -11.89 -2.45 -3.22
CA LEU A 89 -12.98 -1.55 -3.56
C LEU A 89 -13.91 -2.20 -4.57
N THR A 90 -15.17 -1.79 -4.55
CA THR A 90 -16.10 -2.13 -5.64
C THR A 90 -15.73 -1.37 -6.91
N ASP A 91 -16.18 -1.84 -8.06
CA ASP A 91 -15.96 -1.19 -9.37
C ASP A 91 -16.41 0.29 -9.37
N LYS A 92 -17.53 0.59 -8.71
CA LYS A 92 -18.06 1.96 -8.61
C LYS A 92 -17.14 2.85 -7.77
N GLU A 93 -16.62 2.33 -6.67
CA GLU A 93 -15.70 3.05 -5.78
C GLU A 93 -14.37 3.26 -6.46
N THR A 94 -13.83 2.24 -7.12
CA THR A 94 -12.58 2.30 -7.87
C THR A 94 -12.64 3.39 -8.95
N ARG A 95 -13.69 3.40 -9.78
CA ARG A 95 -13.87 4.44 -10.81
C ARG A 95 -13.97 5.83 -10.21
N LYS A 96 -14.74 6.00 -9.11
CA LYS A 96 -14.86 7.28 -8.44
C LYS A 96 -13.52 7.74 -7.86
N LEU A 97 -12.78 6.84 -7.25
CA LEU A 97 -11.47 7.12 -6.65
C LEU A 97 -10.47 7.59 -7.69
N TRP A 98 -10.29 6.82 -8.78
CA TRP A 98 -9.36 7.21 -9.84
C TRP A 98 -9.76 8.51 -10.53
N LYS A 99 -11.06 8.78 -10.69
CA LYS A 99 -11.54 10.07 -11.20
C LYS A 99 -11.14 11.24 -10.28
N LEU A 100 -11.19 11.05 -8.96
CA LEU A 100 -10.74 12.08 -8.01
C LEU A 100 -9.22 12.24 -8.02
N ILE A 101 -8.46 11.15 -8.20
CA ILE A 101 -7.00 11.20 -8.35
C ILE A 101 -6.64 11.94 -9.64
N ASP A 102 -7.31 11.67 -10.75
CA ASP A 102 -7.08 12.35 -12.02
C ASP A 102 -7.42 13.84 -11.95
N ALA A 103 -8.46 14.21 -11.20
CA ALA A 103 -8.84 15.63 -11.00
C ALA A 103 -7.77 16.44 -10.26
N LEU A 104 -6.90 15.80 -9.48
CA LEU A 104 -5.76 16.48 -8.85
C LEU A 104 -4.72 16.98 -9.85
N ASP A 105 -4.67 16.40 -11.05
CA ASP A 105 -3.69 16.74 -12.09
C ASP A 105 -2.24 16.79 -11.57
N VAL A 106 -1.84 15.74 -10.87
CA VAL A 106 -0.55 15.66 -10.15
C VAL A 106 0.64 15.95 -11.05
N ALA A 107 0.56 15.51 -12.31
CA ALA A 107 1.62 15.67 -13.31
C ALA A 107 1.92 17.15 -13.65
N SER A 108 0.88 17.99 -13.69
CA SER A 108 1.00 19.41 -14.05
C SER A 108 1.28 20.31 -12.84
N ARG A 109 1.18 19.77 -11.63
CA ARG A 109 1.38 20.55 -10.41
C ARG A 109 2.86 20.82 -10.10
N LYS A 110 3.13 21.97 -9.53
CA LYS A 110 4.45 22.22 -8.92
C LYS A 110 4.66 21.29 -7.73
N VAL A 111 5.91 20.85 -7.54
CA VAL A 111 6.27 19.91 -6.46
C VAL A 111 5.83 20.41 -5.08
N GLY A 112 5.84 21.70 -4.85
CA GLY A 112 5.51 22.27 -3.54
C GLY A 112 6.62 22.06 -2.51
N LYS A 113 6.33 22.39 -1.25
CA LYS A 113 7.23 22.20 -0.11
C LYS A 113 6.45 21.56 1.02
N LYS A 114 7.17 20.86 1.88
CA LYS A 114 6.62 20.39 3.14
C LYS A 114 6.32 21.59 4.02
N ASP A 115 5.17 21.59 4.64
CA ASP A 115 4.76 22.55 5.64
C ASP A 115 4.87 21.84 6.99
N GLU A 116 5.95 22.12 7.69
CA GLU A 116 6.24 21.43 8.97
C GLU A 116 5.39 22.02 10.13
N ASP A 117 4.84 23.20 9.96
CA ASP A 117 4.05 23.88 11.00
C ASP A 117 2.58 23.44 10.94
N GLU A 118 1.95 23.54 9.77
CA GLU A 118 0.53 23.21 9.57
C GLU A 118 0.32 21.74 9.18
N GLY A 119 1.39 21.04 8.86
CA GLY A 119 1.37 19.71 8.27
C GLY A 119 1.21 19.75 6.76
N TYR A 120 1.41 18.61 6.14
CA TYR A 120 1.38 18.47 4.67
C TYR A 120 0.78 17.15 4.23
N VAL A 121 0.30 17.14 3.00
CA VAL A 121 -0.03 15.93 2.26
C VAL A 121 1.06 15.70 1.22
N SER A 122 1.67 14.51 1.25
CA SER A 122 2.59 14.02 0.23
C SER A 122 1.84 13.08 -0.71
N ILE A 123 1.83 13.40 -1.99
CA ILE A 123 1.17 12.61 -3.04
C ILE A 123 2.22 12.09 -4.00
N ARG A 124 2.20 10.79 -4.25
CA ARG A 124 3.00 10.15 -5.29
C ARG A 124 2.09 9.42 -6.25
N LEU A 125 2.27 9.69 -7.53
CA LEU A 125 1.60 8.99 -8.61
C LEU A 125 2.64 8.31 -9.49
N LYS A 126 2.51 7.02 -9.71
CA LYS A 126 3.29 6.27 -10.70
C LYS A 126 2.35 5.83 -11.81
N GLU A 127 2.69 6.21 -13.03
CA GLU A 127 1.99 5.77 -14.23
C GLU A 127 2.36 4.32 -14.60
N PRO A 128 1.58 3.64 -15.46
CA PRO A 128 1.80 2.25 -15.83
C PRO A 128 3.14 2.03 -16.55
N GLY A 129 3.64 0.82 -16.45
CA GLY A 129 4.88 0.40 -17.10
C GLY A 129 6.08 0.34 -16.17
N GLU A 130 7.12 -0.34 -16.62
CA GLU A 130 8.36 -0.50 -15.85
C GLU A 130 9.05 0.86 -15.66
N ASP A 131 9.10 1.67 -16.72
CA ASP A 131 9.63 3.04 -16.75
C ASP A 131 8.54 4.11 -16.61
N GLY A 132 7.36 3.75 -16.08
CA GLY A 132 6.24 4.68 -15.93
C GLY A 132 6.63 5.94 -15.16
N GLU A 133 6.19 7.10 -15.66
CA GLU A 133 6.46 8.40 -15.03
C GLU A 133 6.05 8.40 -13.55
N ARG A 134 6.87 9.08 -12.76
CA ARG A 134 6.64 9.23 -11.32
C ARG A 134 6.55 10.70 -10.98
N HIS A 135 5.41 11.07 -10.43
CA HIS A 135 5.16 12.43 -9.96
C HIS A 135 5.10 12.42 -8.44
N HIS A 136 5.66 13.46 -7.83
CA HIS A 136 5.64 13.63 -6.39
C HIS A 136 5.42 15.10 -6.05
N ILE A 137 4.39 15.38 -5.27
CA ILE A 137 4.04 16.74 -4.84
C ILE A 137 3.79 16.78 -3.34
N TYR A 138 3.97 17.98 -2.78
CA TYR A 138 3.57 18.32 -1.41
C TYR A 138 2.53 19.43 -1.45
N ILE A 139 1.49 19.31 -0.64
CA ILE A 139 0.43 20.32 -0.48
C ILE A 139 0.28 20.56 1.01
N SER A 140 0.30 21.85 1.44
CA SER A 140 0.02 22.21 2.84
C SER A 140 -1.39 21.76 3.25
N ARG A 141 -1.55 21.31 4.46
CA ARG A 141 -2.86 20.96 5.03
C ARG A 141 -3.75 22.19 5.27
N ALA A 142 -3.16 23.37 5.36
CA ALA A 142 -3.91 24.63 5.37
C ALA A 142 -4.47 25.00 3.98
N SER A 143 -4.17 24.23 2.93
CA SER A 143 -4.65 24.49 1.58
C SER A 143 -6.15 24.27 1.46
N GLU A 144 -6.85 25.21 0.83
CA GLU A 144 -8.26 25.09 0.46
C GLU A 144 -8.47 24.46 -0.93
N ASP A 145 -7.53 23.64 -1.38
CA ASP A 145 -7.60 22.94 -2.66
C ASP A 145 -8.82 22.00 -2.70
N ARG A 146 -9.80 22.34 -3.52
CA ARG A 146 -11.08 21.61 -3.57
C ARG A 146 -10.94 20.16 -4.03
N ASP A 147 -10.04 19.89 -4.95
CA ASP A 147 -9.85 18.54 -5.49
C ASP A 147 -9.13 17.67 -4.47
N LEU A 148 -8.13 18.21 -3.76
CA LEU A 148 -7.50 17.54 -2.63
C LEU A 148 -8.52 17.22 -1.52
N LEU A 149 -9.31 18.20 -1.12
CA LEU A 149 -10.33 18.02 -0.07
C LEU A 149 -11.39 17.00 -0.47
N ALA A 150 -11.79 16.96 -1.75
CA ALA A 150 -12.74 15.97 -2.26
C ALA A 150 -12.16 14.56 -2.22
N LEU A 151 -10.89 14.40 -2.62
CA LEU A 151 -10.19 13.12 -2.54
C LEU A 151 -10.00 12.70 -1.07
N ALA A 152 -9.51 13.58 -0.22
CA ALA A 152 -9.29 13.30 1.20
C ALA A 152 -10.56 12.80 1.89
N ARG A 153 -11.69 13.50 1.71
CA ARG A 153 -12.99 13.06 2.25
C ARG A 153 -13.39 11.69 1.74
N TYR A 154 -13.16 11.41 0.46
CA TYR A 154 -13.51 10.12 -0.09
C TYR A 154 -12.63 8.98 0.45
N LEU A 155 -11.34 9.23 0.66
CA LEU A 155 -10.43 8.28 1.31
C LEU A 155 -10.84 8.02 2.77
N GLN A 156 -11.25 9.06 3.50
CA GLN A 156 -11.81 8.92 4.86
C GLN A 156 -13.04 8.03 4.87
N ASP A 157 -14.00 8.29 3.98
CA ASP A 157 -15.26 7.53 3.89
C ASP A 157 -15.01 6.06 3.55
N LEU A 158 -14.08 5.77 2.63
CA LEU A 158 -13.69 4.40 2.28
C LEU A 158 -13.01 3.70 3.46
N THR A 159 -12.08 4.35 4.14
CA THR A 159 -11.39 3.78 5.29
C THR A 159 -12.39 3.48 6.42
N GLU A 160 -13.26 4.41 6.75
CA GLU A 160 -14.30 4.21 7.76
C GLU A 160 -15.25 3.05 7.38
N LYS A 161 -15.66 2.99 6.12
CA LYS A 161 -16.53 1.92 5.62
C LYS A 161 -15.94 0.52 5.80
N TYR A 162 -14.65 0.35 5.45
CA TYR A 162 -14.02 -0.97 5.38
C TYR A 162 -13.22 -1.33 6.63
N LYS A 163 -12.74 -0.34 7.39
CA LYS A 163 -11.87 -0.56 8.55
C LYS A 163 -12.46 -0.08 9.86
N ARG A 164 -13.59 0.64 9.83
CA ARG A 164 -14.22 1.24 11.01
C ARG A 164 -13.36 2.32 11.68
N GLU A 165 -12.36 2.80 10.98
CA GLU A 165 -11.44 3.85 11.39
C GLU A 165 -11.59 5.04 10.42
N ARG A 166 -11.72 6.24 10.95
CA ARG A 166 -11.81 7.46 10.15
C ARG A 166 -10.52 8.27 10.28
N PRO A 167 -9.73 8.37 9.22
CA PRO A 167 -8.55 9.23 9.22
C PRO A 167 -8.89 10.69 9.53
N ASN A 168 -8.00 11.39 10.19
CA ASN A 168 -8.14 12.79 10.59
C ASN A 168 -7.29 13.75 9.73
N PHE A 169 -7.20 13.48 8.43
CA PHE A 169 -6.46 14.33 7.48
C PHE A 169 -7.33 15.29 6.68
#